data_b52d61755c234ad19b98c58d0a7e6561
#
_entry.id   b52d61755c234ad19b98c58d0a7e6561
#
_cell.length_a   1.000
_cell.length_b   1.000
_cell.length_c   1.000
_cell.angle_alpha   90.00
_cell.angle_beta   90.00
_cell.angle_gamma   90.00
#
_symmetry.space_group_name_H-M   'P 1'
#
loop_
_entity.id
_entity.type
_entity.pdbx_description
1 polymer ?
#
loop_
_entity_poly.entity_id
_entity_poly.type
_entity_poly.pdbx_seq_one_letter_code
_entity_poly.pdbx_strand_id
1 'polypeptide(L)'
;MPGAFCIFGDMPRLLVVLLSGFILFWGGCSNSSSYDPCSPMKPFVMQNELFNNAEIDIDFSADDFLRCFDYGDYVAITPEGHPTIYAPVVSDYYQVMSGDNFLWAYPGFPYIILAKNMYGLHVDFRRDDEATQRWRFLSGEVKFPLKVNIELYSKAPPPVPVDSSQILKRRDSISYYPDLTVEEFANFRMIAVSGIKDSLLYRASSPIDSSIGRNTYVDSLARKAGIEAFVNLTDDRRTATNYKGYFDTYYSTKNVTYTWLPTNYLLPEFKSHLVNILRYIYTNDGPFLLHCKEGKDRTGFVSAVLEALMGTPLEEILADYLKSFTNFFNVEGGKHVPPRREELERIEDTFIALWVSVYADAEVDISDIENVDLAEATANYFVNIGFDEYEIGLLKTRLAP
;
A
#
# COMPACT_ATOMS: atom_id res chain seq x y z
N MET A 1 7.62 -40.59 22.05
CA MET A 1 8.76 -41.47 22.34
C MET A 1 8.90 -42.52 21.27
N PRO A 2 10.09 -42.84 20.79
CA PRO A 2 11.35 -42.13 20.65
C PRO A 2 11.63 -41.91 19.13
N GLY A 3 12.30 -40.98 18.64
CA GLY A 3 13.70 -40.58 18.60
C GLY A 3 14.66 -41.54 17.90
N ALA A 4 14.98 -41.28 16.59
CA ALA A 4 16.10 -41.94 15.93
C ALA A 4 17.05 -40.88 15.36
N PHE A 5 18.21 -40.76 16.01
CA PHE A 5 19.41 -40.08 15.52
C PHE A 5 20.09 -40.90 14.42
N CYS A 6 20.50 -40.30 13.34
CA CYS A 6 21.48 -40.83 12.40
C CYS A 6 22.83 -40.18 12.69
N ILE A 7 23.81 -41.02 13.06
CA ILE A 7 25.23 -40.65 13.25
C ILE A 7 26.00 -41.07 11.98
N PHE A 8 26.78 -40.15 11.44
CA PHE A 8 27.78 -40.40 10.40
C PHE A 8 29.04 -41.05 10.99
N GLY A 9 29.62 -41.98 10.25
CA GLY A 9 30.94 -42.53 10.49
C GLY A 9 31.57 -43.04 9.21
N ASP A 10 32.80 -42.57 8.94
CA ASP A 10 33.62 -42.76 7.77
C ASP A 10 34.19 -44.16 7.56
N MET A 11 34.26 -44.57 6.30
CA MET A 11 35.23 -45.36 5.48
C MET A 11 36.21 -46.35 6.14
N PRO A 12 36.74 -47.43 5.47
CA PRO A 12 37.48 -47.35 4.17
C PRO A 12 37.29 -48.48 3.16
N ARG A 13 37.93 -48.31 2.01
CA ARG A 13 38.04 -49.15 0.81
C ARG A 13 38.66 -50.54 1.03
N LEU A 14 38.22 -51.50 0.29
CA LEU A 14 38.84 -52.54 -0.58
C LEU A 14 38.12 -53.88 -0.52
N LEU A 15 37.62 -54.46 -1.54
CA LEU A 15 38.08 -55.59 -2.33
C LEU A 15 36.95 -56.11 -3.26
N VAL A 16 37.33 -56.33 -4.49
CA VAL A 16 36.50 -56.94 -5.54
C VAL A 16 36.50 -58.45 -5.32
N VAL A 17 35.32 -59.10 -5.31
CA VAL A 17 35.15 -60.51 -5.76
C VAL A 17 33.75 -60.64 -6.38
N LEU A 18 33.75 -61.09 -7.64
CA LEU A 18 32.58 -61.50 -8.41
C LEU A 18 31.95 -62.77 -7.78
N LEU A 19 30.60 -62.82 -7.71
CA LEU A 19 29.82 -64.04 -7.99
C LEU A 19 28.30 -63.72 -8.02
N SER A 20 27.77 -63.94 -9.18
CA SER A 20 26.41 -64.39 -9.55
C SER A 20 25.22 -64.15 -8.64
N GLY A 21 24.28 -63.35 -9.11
CA GLY A 21 22.86 -63.69 -9.13
C GLY A 21 22.07 -63.51 -7.84
N PHE A 22 21.59 -62.31 -7.59
CA PHE A 22 20.28 -62.08 -6.99
C PHE A 22 19.86 -60.62 -7.29
N ILE A 23 18.81 -60.47 -8.08
CA ILE A 23 18.17 -59.16 -8.32
C ILE A 23 17.39 -58.87 -7.02
N LEU A 24 17.96 -58.08 -6.12
CA LEU A 24 17.23 -57.44 -5.05
C LEU A 24 16.77 -56.07 -5.55
N PHE A 25 15.46 -55.95 -5.77
CA PHE A 25 14.82 -54.66 -5.90
C PHE A 25 15.16 -53.81 -4.66
N TRP A 26 16.05 -52.88 -4.80
CA TRP A 26 16.17 -51.77 -3.87
C TRP A 26 15.03 -50.82 -4.16
N GLY A 27 13.94 -50.96 -3.42
CA GLY A 27 12.95 -49.89 -3.29
C GLY A 27 13.62 -48.69 -2.63
N GLY A 28 14.08 -47.76 -3.42
CA GLY A 28 14.50 -46.46 -2.93
C GLY A 28 13.29 -45.78 -2.28
N CYS A 29 13.35 -45.57 -0.98
CA CYS A 29 12.49 -44.60 -0.32
C CYS A 29 12.87 -43.20 -0.83
N SER A 30 12.31 -42.79 -1.95
CA SER A 30 12.20 -41.38 -2.34
C SER A 30 10.79 -40.93 -2.05
N ASN A 31 10.44 -40.83 -0.77
CA ASN A 31 9.34 -40.00 -0.31
C ASN A 31 9.91 -38.66 0.15
N SER A 32 10.54 -37.92 -0.73
CA SER A 32 10.41 -36.49 -0.72
C SER A 32 9.10 -36.20 -1.46
N SER A 33 8.00 -36.12 -0.77
CA SER A 33 6.89 -35.30 -1.26
C SER A 33 7.49 -33.91 -1.41
N SER A 34 7.95 -33.59 -2.62
CA SER A 34 8.20 -32.21 -3.00
C SER A 34 6.84 -31.53 -2.83
N TYR A 35 6.69 -30.77 -1.76
CA TYR A 35 5.59 -29.85 -1.60
C TYR A 35 5.69 -28.90 -2.79
N ASP A 36 4.83 -29.12 -3.78
CA ASP A 36 4.64 -28.18 -4.87
C ASP A 36 3.70 -27.09 -4.35
N PRO A 37 4.19 -25.90 -4.06
CA PRO A 37 3.35 -24.82 -3.57
C PRO A 37 2.27 -24.44 -4.59
N CYS A 38 2.40 -24.88 -5.84
CA CYS A 38 1.50 -24.59 -6.96
C CYS A 38 0.54 -25.74 -7.30
N SER A 39 0.60 -26.89 -6.61
CA SER A 39 -0.35 -28.00 -6.75
C SER A 39 -1.74 -27.59 -6.27
N PRO A 40 -2.86 -28.17 -6.79
CA PRO A 40 -4.21 -27.63 -6.60
C PRO A 40 -4.47 -27.31 -5.14
N MET A 41 -4.48 -26.03 -4.87
CA MET A 41 -4.38 -25.44 -3.54
C MET A 41 -5.72 -25.50 -2.85
N LYS A 42 -5.68 -25.42 -1.53
CA LYS A 42 -6.82 -25.01 -0.74
C LYS A 42 -7.38 -23.73 -1.36
N PRO A 43 -8.70 -23.56 -1.46
CA PRO A 43 -9.27 -22.30 -1.90
C PRO A 43 -8.70 -21.15 -1.07
N PHE A 44 -8.22 -20.12 -1.74
CA PHE A 44 -7.80 -18.90 -1.08
C PHE A 44 -8.98 -18.26 -0.33
N VAL A 45 -8.70 -17.42 0.63
CA VAL A 45 -9.70 -16.65 1.35
C VAL A 45 -9.62 -15.18 0.92
N MET A 46 -10.71 -14.64 0.45
CA MET A 46 -10.83 -13.23 0.05
C MET A 46 -11.56 -12.44 1.14
N GLN A 47 -11.03 -11.31 1.52
CA GLN A 47 -11.64 -10.38 2.47
C GLN A 47 -11.71 -8.97 1.86
N ASN A 48 -12.52 -8.13 2.47
CA ASN A 48 -12.63 -6.73 2.08
C ASN A 48 -11.38 -5.95 2.47
N GLU A 49 -10.91 -5.11 1.57
CA GLU A 49 -9.81 -4.17 1.79
C GLU A 49 -10.34 -2.73 1.68
N LEU A 50 -9.73 -1.81 2.41
CA LEU A 50 -10.23 -0.45 2.65
C LEU A 50 -10.38 0.43 1.43
N PHE A 51 -9.51 0.26 0.44
CA PHE A 51 -9.58 1.01 -0.81
C PHE A 51 -10.57 0.42 -1.83
N ASN A 52 -11.61 -0.27 -1.33
CA ASN A 52 -12.56 -1.00 -2.18
C ASN A 52 -11.91 -2.09 -3.06
N ASN A 53 -10.80 -2.64 -2.62
CA ASN A 53 -10.13 -3.79 -3.20
C ASN A 53 -10.43 -5.04 -2.37
N ALA A 54 -9.86 -6.17 -2.74
CA ALA A 54 -9.96 -7.40 -1.95
C ALA A 54 -8.57 -7.95 -1.63
N GLU A 55 -8.30 -8.16 -0.35
CA GLU A 55 -7.16 -8.94 0.09
C GLU A 55 -7.44 -10.42 -0.11
N ILE A 56 -6.47 -11.14 -0.68
CA ILE A 56 -6.57 -12.58 -0.87
C ILE A 56 -5.48 -13.26 -0.06
N ASP A 57 -5.92 -14.10 0.84
CA ASP A 57 -5.21 -15.03 1.70
C ASP A 57 -4.02 -14.47 2.50
N ILE A 58 -4.30 -14.21 3.76
CA ILE A 58 -3.30 -13.80 4.75
C ILE A 58 -2.35 -14.95 5.17
N ASP A 59 -2.68 -16.20 4.83
CA ASP A 59 -1.86 -17.38 5.14
C ASP A 59 -0.96 -17.81 3.95
N PHE A 60 -1.04 -17.08 2.81
CA PHE A 60 -0.28 -17.35 1.60
C PHE A 60 0.30 -16.05 1.07
N SER A 61 1.56 -15.81 1.37
CA SER A 61 2.23 -14.56 1.07
C SER A 61 2.35 -14.28 -0.43
N ALA A 62 2.54 -13.01 -0.79
CA ALA A 62 2.85 -12.62 -2.16
C ALA A 62 4.10 -13.32 -2.70
N ASP A 63 5.10 -13.59 -1.84
CA ASP A 63 6.31 -14.34 -2.23
C ASP A 63 5.99 -15.80 -2.58
N ASP A 64 5.08 -16.46 -1.85
CA ASP A 64 4.63 -17.82 -2.18
C ASP A 64 3.82 -17.83 -3.47
N PHE A 65 2.95 -16.85 -3.67
CA PHE A 65 2.16 -16.69 -4.89
C PHE A 65 3.06 -16.49 -6.11
N LEU A 66 4.10 -15.67 -6.00
CA LEU A 66 5.07 -15.39 -7.07
C LEU A 66 6.02 -16.56 -7.39
N ARG A 67 5.99 -17.67 -6.62
CA ARG A 67 6.62 -18.93 -7.02
C ARG A 67 5.79 -19.70 -8.04
N CYS A 68 4.49 -19.42 -8.11
CA CYS A 68 3.52 -20.11 -8.97
C CYS A 68 3.15 -19.30 -10.21
N PHE A 69 3.15 -17.98 -10.10
CA PHE A 69 2.73 -17.06 -11.15
C PHE A 69 3.78 -15.98 -11.36
N ASP A 70 4.09 -15.72 -12.63
CA ASP A 70 5.00 -14.65 -13.01
C ASP A 70 4.25 -13.33 -13.22
N TYR A 71 4.93 -12.19 -13.07
CA TYR A 71 4.36 -10.92 -13.49
C TYR A 71 4.03 -10.93 -14.98
N GLY A 72 2.82 -10.49 -15.31
CA GLY A 72 2.25 -10.53 -16.64
C GLY A 72 1.40 -11.76 -16.92
N ASP A 73 1.43 -12.81 -16.07
CA ASP A 73 0.49 -13.90 -16.16
C ASP A 73 -0.95 -13.38 -15.98
N TYR A 74 -1.86 -13.89 -16.79
CA TYR A 74 -3.29 -13.66 -16.61
C TYR A 74 -3.88 -14.81 -15.81
N VAL A 75 -4.60 -14.48 -14.76
CA VAL A 75 -5.25 -15.45 -13.89
C VAL A 75 -6.77 -15.31 -13.91
N ALA A 76 -7.45 -16.43 -13.76
CA ALA A 76 -8.89 -16.52 -13.55
C ALA A 76 -9.15 -16.65 -12.05
N ILE A 77 -9.80 -15.66 -11.45
CA ILE A 77 -10.11 -15.57 -10.04
C ILE A 77 -11.60 -15.84 -9.89
N THR A 78 -11.97 -16.97 -9.29
CA THR A 78 -13.36 -17.41 -9.17
C THR A 78 -13.79 -17.44 -7.70
N PRO A 79 -14.46 -16.41 -7.19
CA PRO A 79 -15.06 -16.43 -5.86
C PRO A 79 -16.23 -17.41 -5.82
N GLU A 80 -16.37 -18.14 -4.70
CA GLU A 80 -17.41 -19.16 -4.53
C GLU A 80 -18.83 -18.57 -4.72
N GLY A 81 -19.57 -19.09 -5.70
CA GLY A 81 -20.92 -18.63 -6.02
C GLY A 81 -21.01 -17.35 -6.85
N HIS A 82 -19.89 -16.82 -7.34
CA HIS A 82 -19.83 -15.56 -8.07
C HIS A 82 -19.11 -15.68 -9.43
N PRO A 83 -19.29 -14.71 -10.34
CA PRO A 83 -18.60 -14.71 -11.62
C PRO A 83 -17.08 -14.68 -11.50
N THR A 84 -16.41 -15.33 -12.45
CA THR A 84 -14.94 -15.28 -12.57
C THR A 84 -14.48 -13.89 -12.98
N ILE A 85 -13.45 -13.40 -12.30
CA ILE A 85 -12.74 -12.16 -12.61
C ILE A 85 -11.42 -12.54 -13.27
N TYR A 86 -11.10 -11.91 -14.40
CA TYR A 86 -9.83 -12.11 -15.08
C TYR A 86 -8.92 -10.92 -14.83
N ALA A 87 -7.67 -11.18 -14.44
CA ALA A 87 -6.73 -10.14 -14.09
C ALA A 87 -5.28 -10.53 -14.38
N PRO A 88 -4.42 -9.59 -14.82
CA PRO A 88 -2.98 -9.82 -14.87
C PRO A 88 -2.38 -9.75 -13.47
N VAL A 89 -1.34 -10.54 -13.24
CA VAL A 89 -0.46 -10.42 -12.07
C VAL A 89 0.50 -9.27 -12.31
N VAL A 90 0.53 -8.31 -11.40
CA VAL A 90 1.34 -7.09 -11.55
C VAL A 90 2.15 -6.77 -10.29
N SER A 91 3.26 -6.06 -10.47
CA SER A 91 4.09 -5.54 -9.38
C SER A 91 3.75 -4.11 -8.98
N ASP A 92 2.93 -3.41 -9.77
CA ASP A 92 2.57 -2.01 -9.56
C ASP A 92 1.16 -1.74 -10.10
N TYR A 93 0.38 -0.93 -9.40
CA TYR A 93 -0.99 -0.53 -9.75
C TYR A 93 -1.12 0.13 -11.14
N TYR A 94 -0.02 0.69 -11.65
CA TYR A 94 -0.02 1.47 -12.90
C TYR A 94 0.34 0.65 -14.14
N GLN A 95 0.43 -0.68 -14.02
CA GLN A 95 0.75 -1.55 -15.15
C GLN A 95 -0.48 -1.94 -15.99
N VAL A 96 -1.67 -1.55 -15.56
CA VAL A 96 -2.94 -1.81 -16.26
C VAL A 96 -3.68 -0.51 -16.57
N MET A 97 -4.63 -0.58 -17.50
CA MET A 97 -5.44 0.59 -17.85
C MET A 97 -6.38 0.99 -16.72
N SER A 98 -6.79 2.26 -16.73
CA SER A 98 -7.84 2.73 -15.83
C SER A 98 -9.14 1.94 -16.07
N GLY A 99 -9.69 1.36 -15.02
CA GLY A 99 -10.88 0.52 -15.07
C GLY A 99 -10.63 -0.97 -15.27
N ASP A 100 -9.38 -1.40 -15.49
CA ASP A 100 -9.04 -2.82 -15.58
C ASP A 100 -8.79 -3.44 -14.20
N ASN A 101 -9.21 -4.69 -14.04
CA ASN A 101 -8.86 -5.50 -12.89
C ASN A 101 -7.40 -5.93 -12.95
N PHE A 102 -6.75 -6.05 -11.79
CA PHE A 102 -5.41 -6.62 -11.67
C PHE A 102 -5.23 -7.32 -10.32
N LEU A 103 -4.30 -8.26 -10.28
CA LEU A 103 -3.86 -8.93 -9.08
C LEU A 103 -2.47 -8.41 -8.72
N TRP A 104 -2.40 -7.63 -7.66
CA TRP A 104 -1.15 -7.06 -7.20
C TRP A 104 -0.48 -8.00 -6.20
N ALA A 105 0.72 -8.45 -6.53
CA ALA A 105 1.57 -9.25 -5.67
C ALA A 105 2.89 -8.48 -5.43
N TYR A 106 3.08 -8.00 -4.22
CA TYR A 106 4.29 -7.23 -3.87
C TYR A 106 5.16 -8.08 -2.94
N PRO A 107 6.45 -8.34 -3.27
CA PRO A 107 7.35 -9.12 -2.44
C PRO A 107 7.41 -8.64 -1.01
N GLY A 108 7.34 -9.57 -0.05
CA GLY A 108 7.32 -9.28 1.38
C GLY A 108 5.94 -8.98 1.96
N PHE A 109 4.88 -8.91 1.13
CA PHE A 109 3.51 -8.76 1.65
C PHE A 109 2.93 -10.11 2.08
N PRO A 110 2.16 -10.15 3.20
CA PRO A 110 1.55 -11.39 3.70
C PRO A 110 0.33 -11.84 2.90
N TYR A 111 -0.11 -11.07 1.91
CA TYR A 111 -1.27 -11.32 1.07
C TYR A 111 -1.08 -10.71 -0.33
N ILE A 112 -1.98 -11.04 -1.25
CA ILE A 112 -2.10 -10.41 -2.56
C ILE A 112 -3.39 -9.59 -2.62
N ILE A 113 -3.44 -8.59 -3.50
CA ILE A 113 -4.59 -7.68 -3.60
C ILE A 113 -5.21 -7.78 -4.99
N LEU A 114 -6.49 -8.15 -5.04
CA LEU A 114 -7.31 -7.98 -6.23
C LEU A 114 -7.89 -6.57 -6.21
N ALA A 115 -7.60 -5.81 -7.25
CA ALA A 115 -8.00 -4.42 -7.37
C ALA A 115 -8.49 -4.08 -8.78
N LYS A 116 -9.12 -2.92 -8.89
CA LYS A 116 -9.46 -2.30 -10.18
C LYS A 116 -8.81 -0.93 -10.23
N ASN A 117 -8.00 -0.69 -11.26
CA ASN A 117 -7.23 0.54 -11.37
C ASN A 117 -8.14 1.77 -11.41
N MET A 118 -7.93 2.73 -10.51
CA MET A 118 -8.65 4.00 -10.34
C MET A 118 -10.13 3.90 -9.88
N TYR A 119 -10.71 2.73 -9.82
CA TYR A 119 -12.16 2.60 -9.54
C TYR A 119 -12.47 1.77 -8.29
N GLY A 120 -11.48 1.03 -7.75
CA GLY A 120 -11.74 -0.03 -6.80
C GLY A 120 -12.66 -1.12 -7.41
N LEU A 121 -12.85 -2.21 -6.69
CA LEU A 121 -13.73 -3.29 -7.12
C LEU A 121 -15.23 -2.97 -7.01
N HIS A 122 -15.61 -1.82 -6.44
CA HIS A 122 -17.00 -1.44 -6.22
C HIS A 122 -17.84 -1.36 -7.51
N VAL A 123 -17.20 -1.31 -8.67
CA VAL A 123 -17.90 -1.37 -9.97
C VAL A 123 -18.43 -2.79 -10.24
N ASP A 124 -17.70 -3.81 -9.77
CA ASP A 124 -18.10 -5.23 -9.89
C ASP A 124 -18.81 -5.73 -8.61
N PHE A 125 -18.54 -5.05 -7.48
CA PHE A 125 -19.11 -5.25 -6.17
C PHE A 125 -19.86 -3.98 -5.76
N ARG A 126 -21.18 -3.90 -5.93
CA ARG A 126 -21.94 -2.73 -5.47
C ARG A 126 -22.05 -2.70 -3.96
N ARG A 127 -21.80 -1.54 -3.37
CA ARG A 127 -22.39 -1.21 -2.06
C ARG A 127 -23.88 -0.97 -2.25
N ASP A 128 -24.69 -1.74 -1.54
CA ASP A 128 -26.13 -1.78 -1.76
C ASP A 128 -26.90 -0.75 -0.96
N ASP A 129 -26.29 -0.25 0.10
CA ASP A 129 -26.94 0.66 1.05
C ASP A 129 -25.82 1.39 1.81
N GLU A 130 -25.89 2.70 1.83
CA GLU A 130 -25.01 3.57 2.60
C GLU A 130 -25.07 3.23 4.12
N ALA A 131 -26.21 2.74 4.61
CA ALA A 131 -26.40 2.40 6.02
C ALA A 131 -25.81 1.03 6.43
N THR A 132 -25.71 0.06 5.52
CA THR A 132 -25.25 -1.30 5.85
C THR A 132 -23.85 -1.62 5.38
N GLN A 133 -23.27 -0.81 4.49
CA GLN A 133 -21.95 -0.99 3.88
C GLN A 133 -21.69 -2.41 3.34
N ARG A 134 -22.74 -3.13 2.94
CA ARG A 134 -22.65 -4.50 2.43
C ARG A 134 -22.24 -4.48 0.97
N TRP A 135 -21.27 -5.33 0.66
CA TRP A 135 -20.82 -5.54 -0.69
C TRP A 135 -21.80 -6.47 -1.42
N ARG A 136 -22.14 -6.12 -2.66
CA ARG A 136 -22.83 -7.00 -3.59
C ARG A 136 -22.04 -7.13 -4.87
N PHE A 137 -21.84 -8.36 -5.34
CA PHE A 137 -21.60 -8.56 -6.76
C PHE A 137 -22.85 -8.09 -7.53
N LEU A 138 -22.69 -7.74 -8.80
CA LEU A 138 -23.83 -7.46 -9.68
C LEU A 138 -24.86 -8.60 -9.70
N SER A 139 -24.47 -9.81 -9.24
CA SER A 139 -25.27 -11.04 -9.21
C SER A 139 -25.80 -11.45 -7.84
N GLY A 140 -25.52 -10.73 -6.75
CA GLY A 140 -26.03 -11.09 -5.41
C GLY A 140 -25.20 -10.58 -4.24
N GLU A 141 -25.69 -10.82 -3.01
CA GLU A 141 -25.04 -10.38 -1.76
C GLU A 141 -23.71 -11.11 -1.54
N VAL A 142 -22.66 -10.37 -1.25
CA VAL A 142 -21.33 -10.92 -0.92
C VAL A 142 -21.14 -10.92 0.59
N LYS A 143 -20.84 -12.08 1.14
CA LYS A 143 -20.47 -12.22 2.56
C LYS A 143 -19.00 -12.58 2.65
N PHE A 144 -18.18 -11.68 3.17
CA PHE A 144 -16.81 -11.97 3.48
C PHE A 144 -16.66 -12.72 4.82
N PRO A 145 -15.66 -13.59 4.98
CA PRO A 145 -14.67 -14.00 3.98
C PRO A 145 -15.24 -14.96 2.92
N LEU A 146 -14.76 -14.84 1.68
CA LEU A 146 -15.12 -15.71 0.55
C LEU A 146 -14.01 -16.69 0.25
N LYS A 147 -14.35 -17.92 -0.12
CA LYS A 147 -13.41 -18.83 -0.75
C LYS A 147 -13.23 -18.45 -2.21
N VAL A 148 -11.98 -18.45 -2.68
CA VAL A 148 -11.60 -18.05 -4.03
C VAL A 148 -10.71 -19.11 -4.64
N ASN A 149 -10.97 -19.49 -5.88
CA ASN A 149 -10.06 -20.29 -6.69
C ASN A 149 -9.28 -19.37 -7.64
N ILE A 150 -7.98 -19.58 -7.77
CA ILE A 150 -7.11 -18.82 -8.69
C ILE A 150 -6.40 -19.83 -9.58
N GLU A 151 -6.58 -19.71 -10.89
CA GLU A 151 -5.99 -20.57 -11.90
C GLU A 151 -5.29 -19.73 -12.96
N LEU A 152 -4.21 -20.28 -13.53
CA LEU A 152 -3.57 -19.67 -14.67
C LEU A 152 -4.52 -19.71 -15.87
N TYR A 153 -4.86 -18.53 -16.39
CA TYR A 153 -5.67 -18.40 -17.60
C TYR A 153 -4.77 -18.33 -18.85
N SER A 154 -3.71 -17.52 -18.80
CA SER A 154 -2.76 -17.38 -19.90
C SER A 154 -1.40 -16.88 -19.40
N LYS A 155 -0.31 -17.38 -19.98
CA LYS A 155 1.07 -16.87 -19.76
C LYS A 155 1.36 -15.58 -20.54
N ALA A 156 0.50 -15.18 -21.47
CA ALA A 156 0.60 -13.91 -22.17
C ALA A 156 -0.70 -13.14 -21.98
N PRO A 157 -0.65 -11.81 -21.85
CA PRO A 157 -1.87 -11.03 -21.88
C PRO A 157 -2.62 -11.37 -23.17
N PRO A 158 -3.97 -11.48 -23.13
CA PRO A 158 -4.75 -11.57 -24.33
C PRO A 158 -4.35 -10.39 -25.23
N PRO A 159 -4.33 -10.56 -26.57
CA PRO A 159 -4.03 -9.50 -27.48
C PRO A 159 -5.18 -8.48 -27.48
N VAL A 160 -5.24 -7.68 -26.43
CA VAL A 160 -6.08 -6.50 -26.40
C VAL A 160 -5.25 -5.44 -27.11
N PRO A 161 -5.80 -4.71 -28.09
CA PRO A 161 -5.20 -3.49 -28.54
C PRO A 161 -5.16 -2.53 -27.36
N VAL A 162 -4.05 -2.50 -26.66
CA VAL A 162 -3.87 -1.56 -25.56
C VAL A 162 -3.72 -0.21 -26.21
N ASP A 163 -4.75 0.61 -26.12
CA ASP A 163 -4.60 2.04 -26.32
C ASP A 163 -3.67 2.52 -25.20
N SER A 164 -2.39 2.62 -25.55
CA SER A 164 -1.35 3.02 -24.61
C SER A 164 -1.55 4.42 -24.04
N SER A 165 -2.52 5.20 -24.61
CA SER A 165 -2.90 6.51 -24.09
C SER A 165 -3.72 6.43 -22.81
N GLN A 166 -4.36 5.27 -22.53
CA GLN A 166 -5.20 5.07 -21.35
C GLN A 166 -4.47 4.42 -20.17
N ILE A 167 -3.20 4.04 -20.33
CA ILE A 167 -2.41 3.52 -19.22
C ILE A 167 -1.91 4.70 -18.40
N LEU A 168 -2.33 4.78 -17.15
CA LEU A 168 -1.77 5.73 -16.18
C LEU A 168 -0.30 5.38 -15.95
N LYS A 169 0.58 5.97 -16.73
CA LYS A 169 2.02 5.72 -16.66
C LYS A 169 2.67 6.72 -15.72
N ARG A 170 3.06 6.27 -14.53
CA ARG A 170 4.10 6.95 -13.78
C ARG A 170 5.44 6.78 -14.52
N ARG A 171 6.19 7.86 -14.63
CA ARG A 171 7.56 7.85 -15.13
C ARG A 171 8.51 8.30 -14.05
N ASP A 172 9.71 7.71 -14.05
CA ASP A 172 10.70 7.92 -12.99
C ASP A 172 11.70 9.04 -13.32
N SER A 173 11.53 9.71 -14.45
CA SER A 173 12.38 10.83 -14.86
C SER A 173 11.57 12.10 -15.01
N ILE A 174 12.08 13.20 -14.45
CA ILE A 174 11.51 14.55 -14.59
C ILE A 174 11.34 14.99 -16.04
N SER A 175 12.13 14.43 -16.96
CA SER A 175 12.04 14.75 -18.39
C SER A 175 10.69 14.41 -19.03
N TYR A 176 9.91 13.52 -18.40
CA TYR A 176 8.54 13.21 -18.82
C TYR A 176 7.50 14.20 -18.28
N TYR A 177 7.90 15.12 -17.41
CA TYR A 177 7.04 16.10 -16.75
C TYR A 177 7.55 17.53 -16.99
N PRO A 178 7.62 17.98 -18.26
CA PRO A 178 8.24 19.27 -18.59
C PRO A 178 7.48 20.48 -18.02
N ASP A 179 6.21 20.30 -17.68
CA ASP A 179 5.33 21.35 -17.17
C ASP A 179 5.30 21.40 -15.62
N LEU A 180 5.93 20.44 -14.94
CA LEU A 180 6.03 20.43 -13.48
C LEU A 180 7.32 21.10 -13.01
N THR A 181 7.22 21.84 -11.92
CA THR A 181 8.38 22.26 -11.13
C THR A 181 9.08 21.06 -10.50
N VAL A 182 10.28 21.27 -10.00
CA VAL A 182 11.01 20.21 -9.25
C VAL A 182 10.25 19.81 -7.99
N GLU A 183 9.64 20.77 -7.32
CA GLU A 183 8.81 20.56 -6.13
C GLU A 183 7.59 19.70 -6.45
N GLU A 184 6.87 20.00 -7.53
CA GLU A 184 5.72 19.21 -7.98
C GLU A 184 6.13 17.81 -8.42
N PHE A 185 7.21 17.67 -9.19
CA PHE A 185 7.74 16.35 -9.53
C PHE A 185 8.12 15.54 -8.31
N ALA A 186 8.76 16.13 -7.31
CA ALA A 186 9.11 15.50 -6.04
C ALA A 186 7.89 15.26 -5.13
N ASN A 187 6.71 15.76 -5.50
CA ASN A 187 5.53 15.85 -4.65
C ASN A 187 5.84 16.53 -3.29
N PHE A 188 6.82 17.43 -3.30
CA PHE A 188 7.31 18.14 -2.11
C PHE A 188 6.57 19.47 -1.95
N ARG A 189 5.93 19.63 -0.81
CA ARG A 189 5.25 20.89 -0.48
C ARG A 189 5.08 21.09 1.02
N MET A 190 4.97 22.34 1.41
CA MET A 190 4.43 22.72 2.71
C MET A 190 2.94 22.38 2.75
N ILE A 191 2.45 21.88 3.86
CA ILE A 191 1.02 21.78 4.15
C ILE A 191 0.56 23.17 4.54
N ALA A 192 0.08 23.92 3.54
CA ALA A 192 -0.31 25.33 3.67
C ALA A 192 -1.83 25.43 3.73
N VAL A 193 -2.40 25.08 4.90
CA VAL A 193 -3.85 25.06 5.16
C VAL A 193 -4.19 25.88 6.38
N SER A 194 -5.47 26.25 6.51
CA SER A 194 -5.97 26.97 7.67
C SER A 194 -5.74 26.16 8.96
N GLY A 195 -5.31 26.83 10.02
CA GLY A 195 -5.14 26.23 11.36
C GLY A 195 -3.75 25.62 11.63
N ILE A 196 -2.92 25.38 10.62
CA ILE A 196 -1.56 24.87 10.81
C ILE A 196 -0.53 25.99 10.61
N LYS A 197 0.46 26.01 11.50
CA LYS A 197 1.57 26.97 11.47
C LYS A 197 2.38 26.85 10.18
N ASP A 198 2.61 27.97 9.52
CA ASP A 198 3.43 28.05 8.32
C ASP A 198 4.82 27.47 8.53
N SER A 199 5.33 26.81 7.51
CA SER A 199 6.68 26.22 7.46
C SER A 199 6.96 25.16 8.53
N LEU A 200 5.92 24.58 9.14
CA LEU A 200 6.06 23.54 10.17
C LEU A 200 5.94 22.13 9.60
N LEU A 201 4.90 21.89 8.81
CA LEU A 201 4.64 20.58 8.21
C LEU A 201 4.84 20.59 6.70
N TYR A 202 5.55 19.60 6.21
CA TYR A 202 5.78 19.34 4.80
C TYR A 202 5.40 17.89 4.47
N ARG A 203 5.09 17.63 3.22
CA ARG A 203 4.87 16.28 2.70
C ARG A 203 5.59 16.10 1.37
N ALA A 204 6.02 14.85 1.07
CA ALA A 204 6.73 14.52 -0.16
C ALA A 204 6.72 13.01 -0.47
N SER A 205 7.24 12.66 -1.65
CA SER A 205 7.72 11.31 -1.95
C SER A 205 8.89 10.93 -1.03
N SER A 206 9.32 9.66 -1.07
CA SER A 206 10.46 9.19 -0.29
C SER A 206 11.76 9.91 -0.67
N PRO A 207 12.52 10.44 0.31
CA PRO A 207 13.85 11.01 0.08
C PRO A 207 14.94 9.96 -0.12
N ILE A 208 14.66 8.67 0.09
CA ILE A 208 15.66 7.59 0.10
C ILE A 208 15.36 6.46 -0.88
N ASP A 209 14.08 6.19 -1.21
CA ASP A 209 13.69 5.16 -2.18
C ASP A 209 13.89 5.66 -3.61
N SER A 210 14.90 5.09 -4.30
CA SER A 210 15.22 5.45 -5.69
C SER A 210 14.30 4.80 -6.73
N SER A 211 13.42 3.88 -6.32
CA SER A 211 12.59 3.09 -7.26
C SER A 211 11.62 3.93 -8.09
N ILE A 212 11.31 5.16 -7.64
CA ILE A 212 10.44 6.09 -8.35
C ILE A 212 11.16 7.34 -8.88
N GLY A 213 12.50 7.37 -8.83
CA GLY A 213 13.33 8.42 -9.42
C GLY A 213 13.19 9.82 -8.83
N ARG A 214 12.58 9.97 -7.64
CA ARG A 214 12.28 11.27 -7.02
C ARG A 214 13.11 11.58 -5.78
N ASN A 215 13.74 10.57 -5.21
CA ASN A 215 14.41 10.63 -3.92
C ASN A 215 15.49 11.74 -3.81
N THR A 216 16.33 11.91 -4.83
CA THR A 216 17.39 12.93 -4.81
C THR A 216 16.86 14.35 -4.85
N TYR A 217 15.73 14.56 -5.53
CA TYR A 217 15.04 15.85 -5.54
C TYR A 217 14.43 16.15 -4.17
N VAL A 218 13.75 15.17 -3.55
CA VAL A 218 13.16 15.32 -2.22
C VAL A 218 14.23 15.62 -1.18
N ASP A 219 15.34 14.87 -1.16
CA ASP A 219 16.44 15.08 -0.20
C ASP A 219 17.05 16.49 -0.33
N SER A 220 17.23 16.95 -1.57
CA SER A 220 17.75 18.29 -1.87
C SER A 220 16.76 19.39 -1.42
N LEU A 221 15.47 19.21 -1.68
CA LEU A 221 14.41 20.16 -1.28
C LEU A 221 14.23 20.17 0.24
N ALA A 222 14.29 19.03 0.91
CA ALA A 222 14.25 18.93 2.36
C ALA A 222 15.41 19.70 3.02
N ARG A 223 16.63 19.59 2.46
CA ARG A 223 17.78 20.38 2.90
C ARG A 223 17.55 21.88 2.72
N LYS A 224 17.02 22.29 1.56
CA LYS A 224 16.72 23.69 1.24
C LYS A 224 15.65 24.28 2.16
N ALA A 225 14.62 23.48 2.51
CA ALA A 225 13.54 23.86 3.41
C ALA A 225 13.95 23.81 4.89
N GLY A 226 15.14 23.31 5.22
CA GLY A 226 15.62 23.20 6.58
C GLY A 226 14.86 22.16 7.42
N ILE A 227 14.40 21.06 6.80
CA ILE A 227 13.68 19.98 7.53
C ILE A 227 14.61 19.39 8.61
N GLU A 228 14.11 19.36 9.84
CA GLU A 228 14.89 18.83 10.99
C GLU A 228 14.38 17.44 11.44
N ALA A 229 13.14 17.11 11.15
CA ALA A 229 12.51 15.86 11.56
C ALA A 229 11.74 15.20 10.42
N PHE A 230 11.93 13.89 10.25
CA PHE A 230 11.27 13.12 9.21
C PHE A 230 10.34 12.05 9.80
N VAL A 231 9.17 11.91 9.20
CA VAL A 231 8.20 10.86 9.52
C VAL A 231 8.12 9.90 8.35
N ASN A 232 8.82 8.78 8.46
CA ASN A 232 8.82 7.71 7.44
C ASN A 232 7.67 6.74 7.71
N LEU A 233 6.66 6.79 6.84
CA LEU A 233 5.45 5.98 6.92
C LEU A 233 5.55 4.65 6.17
N THR A 234 6.68 4.40 5.48
CA THR A 234 6.83 3.24 4.59
C THR A 234 7.70 2.16 5.17
N ASP A 235 8.86 2.56 5.72
CA ASP A 235 9.93 1.66 6.05
C ASP A 235 10.09 1.51 7.55
N ASP A 236 10.55 0.36 7.98
CA ASP A 236 11.28 0.24 9.24
C ASP A 236 12.72 0.77 9.06
N ARG A 237 13.42 0.95 10.17
CA ARG A 237 14.80 1.47 10.13
C ARG A 237 15.75 0.57 9.36
N ARG A 238 15.57 -0.75 9.43
CA ARG A 238 16.42 -1.73 8.75
C ARG A 238 16.25 -1.61 7.23
N THR A 239 15.02 -1.55 6.75
CA THR A 239 14.70 -1.37 5.34
C THR A 239 15.25 -0.04 4.83
N ALA A 240 14.99 1.05 5.55
CA ALA A 240 15.44 2.39 5.17
C ALA A 240 16.96 2.47 5.02
N THR A 241 17.73 1.91 5.97
CA THR A 241 19.19 1.95 5.93
C THR A 241 19.82 1.08 4.85
N ASN A 242 19.06 0.18 4.25
CA ASN A 242 19.50 -0.69 3.14
C ASN A 242 19.38 -0.02 1.76
N TYR A 243 18.67 1.10 1.64
CA TYR A 243 18.64 1.83 0.37
C TYR A 243 20.03 2.30 -0.04
N LYS A 244 20.34 2.09 -1.32
CA LYS A 244 21.64 2.52 -1.86
C LYS A 244 21.86 4.02 -1.71
N GLY A 245 22.95 4.42 -1.09
CA GLY A 245 23.30 5.83 -0.87
C GLY A 245 22.59 6.47 0.32
N TYR A 246 21.90 5.69 1.16
CA TYR A 246 21.19 6.20 2.35
C TYR A 246 22.09 7.12 3.19
N PHE A 247 23.31 6.70 3.52
CA PHE A 247 24.22 7.45 4.39
C PHE A 247 24.80 8.73 3.75
N ASP A 248 24.61 8.91 2.45
CA ASP A 248 25.04 10.11 1.72
C ASP A 248 23.95 11.19 1.66
N THR A 249 22.73 10.90 2.18
CA THR A 249 21.58 11.80 2.14
C THR A 249 21.58 12.80 3.30
N TYR A 250 20.96 13.96 3.08
CA TYR A 250 20.62 14.89 4.16
C TYR A 250 19.69 14.24 5.20
N TYR A 251 18.72 13.46 4.70
CA TYR A 251 17.79 12.69 5.50
C TYR A 251 18.49 11.86 6.59
N SER A 252 19.57 11.14 6.26
CA SER A 252 20.28 10.28 7.22
C SER A 252 20.96 11.05 8.37
N THR A 253 21.14 12.36 8.23
CA THR A 253 21.75 13.22 9.24
C THR A 253 20.75 13.82 10.22
N LYS A 254 19.47 13.56 10.03
CA LYS A 254 18.36 14.18 10.76
C LYS A 254 17.65 13.23 11.71
N ASN A 255 16.75 13.79 12.53
CA ASN A 255 15.89 12.99 13.38
C ASN A 255 14.82 12.30 12.52
N VAL A 256 14.72 10.97 12.58
CA VAL A 256 13.80 10.20 11.76
C VAL A 256 13.03 9.20 12.62
N THR A 257 11.70 9.24 12.56
CA THR A 257 10.86 8.13 13.03
C THR A 257 10.54 7.20 11.88
N TYR A 258 10.69 5.90 12.11
CA TYR A 258 10.41 4.84 11.14
C TYR A 258 9.21 4.05 11.67
N THR A 259 8.07 4.23 11.04
CA THR A 259 6.82 3.70 11.60
C THR A 259 6.25 2.52 10.83
N TRP A 260 6.69 2.29 9.57
CA TRP A 260 6.14 1.24 8.73
C TRP A 260 4.61 1.16 8.90
N LEU A 261 3.93 2.24 8.57
CA LEU A 261 2.47 2.35 8.71
C LEU A 261 1.81 1.36 7.74
N PRO A 262 1.01 0.39 8.22
CA PRO A 262 0.32 -0.56 7.35
C PRO A 262 -0.56 0.14 6.31
N THR A 263 -0.77 -0.50 5.16
CA THR A 263 -1.70 -0.01 4.13
C THR A 263 -3.15 -0.35 4.45
N ASN A 264 -3.38 -1.33 5.32
CA ASN A 264 -4.71 -1.57 5.88
C ASN A 264 -4.90 -0.73 7.14
N TYR A 265 -5.71 0.33 7.04
CA TYR A 265 -5.91 1.34 8.08
C TYR A 265 -6.84 0.90 9.22
N LEU A 266 -7.50 -0.26 9.11
CA LEU A 266 -8.32 -0.84 10.19
C LEU A 266 -7.50 -1.72 11.15
N LEU A 267 -6.27 -2.08 10.79
CA LEU A 267 -5.44 -2.91 11.65
C LEU A 267 -5.11 -2.21 12.97
N PRO A 268 -5.08 -2.96 14.10
CA PRO A 268 -4.61 -2.41 15.39
C PRO A 268 -3.21 -1.82 15.29
N GLU A 269 -2.33 -2.41 14.46
CA GLU A 269 -0.98 -1.93 14.20
C GLU A 269 -1.00 -0.55 13.54
N PHE A 270 -1.92 -0.29 12.61
CA PHE A 270 -2.08 1.04 12.01
C PHE A 270 -2.39 2.08 13.07
N LYS A 271 -3.39 1.81 13.92
CA LYS A 271 -3.81 2.71 15.00
C LYS A 271 -2.67 3.01 15.97
N SER A 272 -1.95 1.98 16.41
CA SER A 272 -0.81 2.12 17.32
C SER A 272 0.35 2.89 16.70
N HIS A 273 0.63 2.68 15.40
CA HIS A 273 1.67 3.40 14.68
C HIS A 273 1.27 4.86 14.43
N LEU A 274 0.00 5.13 14.14
CA LEU A 274 -0.50 6.50 14.03
C LEU A 274 -0.32 7.26 15.34
N VAL A 275 -0.68 6.67 16.48
CA VAL A 275 -0.44 7.26 17.80
C VAL A 275 1.03 7.59 18.02
N ASN A 276 1.95 6.71 17.61
CA ASN A 276 3.38 6.97 17.72
C ASN A 276 3.84 8.13 16.82
N ILE A 277 3.24 8.28 15.64
CA ILE A 277 3.50 9.42 14.73
C ILE A 277 3.06 10.72 15.40
N LEU A 278 1.85 10.76 15.95
CA LEU A 278 1.31 11.95 16.64
C LEU A 278 2.21 12.34 17.84
N ARG A 279 2.64 11.36 18.63
CA ARG A 279 3.59 11.55 19.74
C ARG A 279 4.93 12.10 19.25
N TYR A 280 5.46 11.57 18.16
CA TYR A 280 6.70 12.07 17.60
C TYR A 280 6.60 13.55 17.19
N ILE A 281 5.49 13.97 16.59
CA ILE A 281 5.30 15.35 16.14
C ILE A 281 5.28 16.34 17.32
N TYR A 282 4.56 16.05 18.41
CA TYR A 282 4.52 17.00 19.51
C TYR A 282 5.74 16.96 20.44
N THR A 283 6.50 15.85 20.44
CA THR A 283 7.69 15.71 21.30
C THR A 283 8.99 16.15 20.65
N ASN A 284 8.99 16.44 19.35
CA ASN A 284 10.18 16.88 18.63
C ASN A 284 10.01 18.28 18.06
N ASP A 285 11.13 18.89 17.68
CA ASP A 285 11.14 20.16 16.99
C ASP A 285 11.10 19.94 15.47
N GLY A 286 10.29 20.74 14.77
CA GLY A 286 10.21 20.78 13.31
C GLY A 286 11.20 21.80 12.70
N PRO A 287 11.13 22.04 11.38
CA PRO A 287 10.09 21.56 10.46
C PRO A 287 10.11 20.05 10.22
N PHE A 288 8.88 19.51 10.04
CA PHE A 288 8.67 18.08 9.80
C PHE A 288 8.42 17.78 8.33
N LEU A 289 8.94 16.66 7.82
CA LEU A 289 8.57 16.10 6.52
C LEU A 289 7.93 14.74 6.70
N LEU A 290 6.64 14.63 6.34
CA LEU A 290 5.91 13.39 6.26
C LEU A 290 6.10 12.78 4.88
N HIS A 291 6.47 11.50 4.82
CA HIS A 291 6.61 10.81 3.54
C HIS A 291 6.25 9.32 3.62
N CYS A 292 5.75 8.80 2.53
CA CYS A 292 5.74 7.38 2.23
C CYS A 292 6.52 7.14 0.95
N LYS A 293 6.24 6.10 0.16
CA LYS A 293 6.92 5.91 -1.13
C LYS A 293 6.63 7.07 -2.08
N GLU A 294 5.36 7.38 -2.31
CA GLU A 294 4.91 8.43 -3.25
C GLU A 294 4.50 9.75 -2.57
N GLY A 295 4.35 9.76 -1.26
CA GLY A 295 3.84 10.91 -0.53
C GLY A 295 2.35 11.16 -0.77
N LYS A 296 1.62 10.15 -1.23
CA LYS A 296 0.25 10.22 -1.71
C LYS A 296 -0.75 9.64 -0.69
N ASP A 297 -0.82 8.31 -0.56
CA ASP A 297 -1.89 7.64 0.19
C ASP A 297 -1.70 7.72 1.72
N ARG A 298 -0.73 6.98 2.29
CA ARG A 298 -0.44 7.03 3.75
C ARG A 298 -0.12 8.43 4.24
N THR A 299 0.72 9.14 3.48
CA THR A 299 1.06 10.53 3.76
C THR A 299 -0.18 11.42 3.66
N GLY A 300 -1.04 11.20 2.67
CA GLY A 300 -2.29 11.93 2.49
C GLY A 300 -3.23 11.76 3.66
N PHE A 301 -3.44 10.51 4.12
CA PHE A 301 -4.31 10.26 5.28
C PHE A 301 -3.76 10.89 6.56
N VAL A 302 -2.47 10.71 6.86
CA VAL A 302 -1.85 11.31 8.06
C VAL A 302 -1.91 12.84 8.01
N SER A 303 -1.70 13.45 6.83
CA SER A 303 -1.86 14.90 6.66
C SER A 303 -3.30 15.32 6.93
N ALA A 304 -4.28 14.65 6.32
CA ALA A 304 -5.69 14.99 6.44
C ALA A 304 -6.20 14.93 7.89
N VAL A 305 -5.80 13.93 8.69
CA VAL A 305 -6.22 13.87 10.09
C VAL A 305 -5.54 14.94 10.95
N LEU A 306 -4.32 15.38 10.61
CA LEU A 306 -3.67 16.52 11.27
C LEU A 306 -4.36 17.84 10.90
N GLU A 307 -4.68 18.02 9.64
CA GLU A 307 -5.41 19.19 9.11
C GLU A 307 -6.81 19.28 9.74
N ALA A 308 -7.56 18.16 9.75
CA ALA A 308 -8.88 18.08 10.37
C ALA A 308 -8.85 18.40 11.87
N LEU A 309 -7.88 17.85 12.63
CA LEU A 309 -7.71 18.15 14.04
C LEU A 309 -7.54 19.65 14.30
N MET A 310 -6.91 20.36 13.37
CA MET A 310 -6.64 21.80 13.47
C MET A 310 -7.79 22.68 12.94
N GLY A 311 -8.92 22.07 12.55
CA GLY A 311 -10.11 22.77 12.07
C GLY A 311 -9.98 23.31 10.65
N THR A 312 -9.10 22.71 9.83
CA THR A 312 -9.01 22.99 8.39
C THR A 312 -10.33 22.62 7.72
N PRO A 313 -10.91 23.49 6.87
CA PRO A 313 -12.10 23.15 6.09
C PRO A 313 -11.89 21.91 5.21
N LEU A 314 -12.93 21.08 5.05
CA LEU A 314 -12.88 19.85 4.25
C LEU A 314 -12.36 20.10 2.83
N GLU A 315 -12.80 21.20 2.20
CA GLU A 315 -12.37 21.59 0.85
C GLU A 315 -10.83 21.77 0.75
N GLU A 316 -10.21 22.41 1.76
CA GLU A 316 -8.75 22.59 1.79
C GLU A 316 -8.03 21.27 2.00
N ILE A 317 -8.54 20.38 2.87
CA ILE A 317 -7.99 19.03 3.12
C ILE A 317 -8.01 18.20 1.84
N LEU A 318 -9.15 18.17 1.14
CA LEU A 318 -9.32 17.44 -0.10
C LEU A 318 -8.43 18.00 -1.22
N ALA A 319 -8.30 19.33 -1.31
CA ALA A 319 -7.42 19.96 -2.28
C ALA A 319 -5.94 19.60 -2.05
N ASP A 320 -5.47 19.57 -0.79
CA ASP A 320 -4.12 19.08 -0.48
C ASP A 320 -3.95 17.60 -0.84
N TYR A 321 -4.92 16.76 -0.50
CA TYR A 321 -4.86 15.34 -0.84
C TYR A 321 -4.75 15.11 -2.35
N LEU A 322 -5.65 15.72 -3.13
CA LEU A 322 -5.76 15.57 -4.59
C LEU A 322 -4.54 16.13 -5.34
N LYS A 323 -3.84 17.13 -4.77
CA LYS A 323 -2.63 17.68 -5.38
C LYS A 323 -1.57 16.63 -5.66
N SER A 324 -1.46 15.59 -4.83
CA SER A 324 -0.52 14.49 -5.07
C SER A 324 -0.84 13.72 -6.34
N PHE A 325 -2.10 13.58 -6.68
CA PHE A 325 -2.52 12.89 -7.91
C PHE A 325 -2.20 13.70 -9.15
N THR A 326 -2.37 15.03 -9.11
CA THR A 326 -1.94 15.89 -10.21
C THR A 326 -0.44 15.86 -10.43
N ASN A 327 0.37 15.66 -9.39
CA ASN A 327 1.83 15.61 -9.47
C ASN A 327 2.37 14.27 -9.98
N PHE A 328 1.57 13.20 -9.96
CA PHE A 328 2.05 11.84 -10.26
C PHE A 328 1.55 11.29 -11.57
N PHE A 329 0.34 11.68 -12.02
CA PHE A 329 -0.35 10.93 -13.05
C PHE A 329 -0.37 11.59 -14.41
N ASN A 330 -0.55 10.70 -15.37
CA ASN A 330 -0.83 10.81 -16.77
C ASN A 330 0.32 11.37 -17.59
N VAL A 331 1.15 10.45 -18.09
CA VAL A 331 2.09 10.76 -19.17
C VAL A 331 1.53 10.15 -20.46
N GLU A 332 0.86 10.97 -21.26
CA GLU A 332 0.41 10.63 -22.60
C GLU A 332 1.40 11.15 -23.63
N GLY A 333 1.72 10.34 -24.65
CA GLY A 333 2.62 10.74 -25.71
C GLY A 333 3.99 11.26 -25.25
N GLY A 334 4.44 10.86 -24.04
CA GLY A 334 5.69 11.30 -23.43
C GLY A 334 5.62 12.63 -22.67
N LYS A 335 4.42 13.18 -22.45
CA LYS A 335 4.20 14.42 -21.69
C LYS A 335 3.23 14.19 -20.53
N HIS A 336 3.46 14.90 -19.44
CA HIS A 336 2.52 14.96 -18.33
C HIS A 336 1.18 15.55 -18.77
N VAL A 337 0.11 14.85 -18.41
CA VAL A 337 -1.28 15.31 -18.59
C VAL A 337 -1.94 15.26 -17.21
N PRO A 338 -2.48 16.37 -16.70
CA PRO A 338 -3.17 16.36 -15.42
C PRO A 338 -4.40 15.45 -15.46
N PRO A 339 -4.79 14.83 -14.33
CA PRO A 339 -6.00 14.02 -14.23
C PRO A 339 -7.23 14.83 -14.66
N ARG A 340 -8.17 14.17 -15.33
CA ARG A 340 -9.45 14.78 -15.65
C ARG A 340 -10.26 15.00 -14.38
N ARG A 341 -11.20 15.94 -14.42
CA ARG A 341 -12.08 16.26 -13.30
C ARG A 341 -12.80 15.02 -12.75
N GLU A 342 -13.35 14.21 -13.62
CA GLU A 342 -14.06 12.96 -13.24
C GLU A 342 -13.16 11.92 -12.56
N GLU A 343 -11.86 11.93 -12.87
CA GLU A 343 -10.88 11.07 -12.22
C GLU A 343 -10.56 11.58 -10.81
N LEU A 344 -10.43 12.90 -10.65
CA LEU A 344 -10.23 13.52 -9.34
C LEU A 344 -11.45 13.36 -8.43
N GLU A 345 -12.66 13.56 -8.94
CA GLU A 345 -13.92 13.34 -8.19
C GLU A 345 -13.99 11.90 -7.64
N ARG A 346 -13.62 10.89 -8.44
CA ARG A 346 -13.59 9.50 -7.96
C ARG A 346 -12.51 9.21 -6.92
N ILE A 347 -11.36 9.84 -7.06
CA ILE A 347 -10.29 9.73 -6.06
C ILE A 347 -10.74 10.34 -4.74
N GLU A 348 -11.40 11.48 -4.79
CA GLU A 348 -12.01 12.16 -3.67
C GLU A 348 -13.06 11.28 -2.98
N ASP A 349 -14.02 10.75 -3.73
CA ASP A 349 -15.05 9.84 -3.21
C ASP A 349 -14.43 8.62 -2.52
N THR A 350 -13.38 8.04 -3.13
CA THR A 350 -12.67 6.90 -2.56
C THR A 350 -11.97 7.27 -1.26
N PHE A 351 -11.34 8.43 -1.19
CA PHE A 351 -10.68 8.90 0.01
C PHE A 351 -11.67 9.21 1.14
N ILE A 352 -12.78 9.87 0.83
CA ILE A 352 -13.86 10.12 1.80
C ILE A 352 -14.40 8.79 2.35
N ALA A 353 -14.70 7.83 1.48
CA ALA A 353 -15.19 6.52 1.90
C ALA A 353 -14.21 5.77 2.80
N LEU A 354 -12.92 5.86 2.51
CA LEU A 354 -11.85 5.35 3.38
C LEU A 354 -11.86 6.03 4.74
N TRP A 355 -11.90 7.35 4.76
CA TRP A 355 -11.86 8.16 5.98
C TRP A 355 -13.05 7.85 6.89
N VAL A 356 -14.25 7.82 6.31
CA VAL A 356 -15.49 7.40 7.02
C VAL A 356 -15.34 6.00 7.61
N SER A 357 -14.82 5.04 6.84
CA SER A 357 -14.64 3.65 7.30
C SER A 357 -13.63 3.53 8.46
N VAL A 358 -12.54 4.28 8.41
CA VAL A 358 -11.51 4.29 9.47
C VAL A 358 -12.04 4.88 10.78
N TYR A 359 -12.83 5.94 10.68
CA TYR A 359 -13.42 6.55 11.87
C TYR A 359 -14.53 5.70 12.45
N ALA A 360 -15.38 5.11 11.60
CA ALA A 360 -16.45 4.20 12.04
C ALA A 360 -15.88 2.95 12.77
N ASP A 361 -14.74 2.42 12.35
CA ASP A 361 -14.06 1.31 13.04
C ASP A 361 -13.52 1.72 14.43
N ALA A 362 -13.35 3.00 14.68
CA ALA A 362 -13.02 3.58 15.99
C ALA A 362 -14.25 4.20 16.68
N GLU A 363 -15.46 3.79 16.30
CA GLU A 363 -16.73 4.25 16.89
C GLU A 363 -17.00 5.77 16.76
N VAL A 364 -16.46 6.39 15.71
CA VAL A 364 -16.70 7.80 15.38
C VAL A 364 -17.43 7.89 14.03
N ASP A 365 -18.64 8.45 14.05
CA ASP A 365 -19.46 8.62 12.85
C ASP A 365 -19.17 9.96 12.17
N ILE A 366 -18.67 9.88 10.93
CA ILE A 366 -18.48 11.01 10.02
C ILE A 366 -19.16 10.76 8.66
N SER A 367 -20.21 9.94 8.62
CA SER A 367 -20.94 9.63 7.38
C SER A 367 -21.51 10.85 6.67
N ASP A 368 -21.86 11.90 7.43
CA ASP A 368 -22.21 13.23 6.91
C ASP A 368 -21.02 14.19 7.01
N ILE A 369 -19.92 13.84 6.31
CA ILE A 369 -18.62 14.52 6.44
C ILE A 369 -18.67 16.02 6.11
N GLU A 370 -19.65 16.45 5.31
CA GLU A 370 -19.81 17.87 4.93
C GLU A 370 -20.38 18.72 6.08
N ASN A 371 -21.13 18.11 7.02
CA ASN A 371 -21.84 18.81 8.09
C ASN A 371 -21.32 18.48 9.49
N VAL A 372 -20.37 17.56 9.63
CA VAL A 372 -19.78 17.19 10.91
C VAL A 372 -18.65 18.15 11.31
N ASP A 373 -18.48 18.40 12.60
CA ASP A 373 -17.27 19.04 13.12
C ASP A 373 -16.09 18.07 13.04
N LEU A 374 -15.31 18.17 11.96
CA LEU A 374 -14.17 17.28 11.71
C LEU A 374 -13.07 17.43 12.77
N ALA A 375 -12.93 18.59 13.41
CA ALA A 375 -11.92 18.78 14.45
C ALA A 375 -12.32 18.04 15.74
N GLU A 376 -13.60 18.07 16.11
CA GLU A 376 -14.14 17.30 17.22
C GLU A 376 -14.13 15.81 16.92
N ALA A 377 -14.60 15.40 15.74
CA ALA A 377 -14.61 14.00 15.31
C ALA A 377 -13.18 13.40 15.30
N THR A 378 -12.19 14.16 14.80
CA THR A 378 -10.79 13.72 14.80
C THR A 378 -10.21 13.61 16.20
N ALA A 379 -10.55 14.52 17.10
CA ALA A 379 -10.15 14.42 18.50
C ALA A 379 -10.73 13.14 19.15
N ASN A 380 -12.02 12.86 18.93
CA ASN A 380 -12.66 11.63 19.40
C ASN A 380 -12.02 10.36 18.79
N TYR A 381 -11.73 10.38 17.49
CA TYR A 381 -10.99 9.30 16.84
C TYR A 381 -9.64 9.05 17.51
N PHE A 382 -8.86 10.10 17.79
CA PHE A 382 -7.56 9.97 18.45
C PHE A 382 -7.69 9.40 19.87
N VAL A 383 -8.69 9.84 20.65
CA VAL A 383 -8.95 9.27 21.97
C VAL A 383 -9.27 7.78 21.88
N ASN A 384 -10.12 7.39 20.93
CA ASN A 384 -10.56 6.00 20.78
C ASN A 384 -9.43 5.05 20.29
N ILE A 385 -8.41 5.59 19.64
CA ILE A 385 -7.21 4.81 19.26
C ILE A 385 -6.07 4.86 20.30
N GLY A 386 -6.26 5.56 21.43
CA GLY A 386 -5.31 5.59 22.54
C GLY A 386 -4.36 6.79 22.59
N PHE A 387 -4.77 7.91 21.99
CA PHE A 387 -4.07 9.20 22.07
C PHE A 387 -4.96 10.15 22.89
N ASP A 388 -4.59 10.42 24.13
CA ASP A 388 -5.48 11.05 25.09
C ASP A 388 -5.67 12.57 24.88
N GLU A 389 -6.66 13.16 25.58
CA GLU A 389 -7.01 14.59 25.45
C GLU A 389 -5.84 15.51 25.81
N TYR A 390 -4.99 15.13 26.76
CA TYR A 390 -3.81 15.93 27.12
C TYR A 390 -2.79 15.92 25.99
N GLU A 391 -2.53 14.76 25.39
CA GLU A 391 -1.65 14.60 24.23
C GLU A 391 -2.21 15.37 23.01
N ILE A 392 -3.54 15.35 22.80
CA ILE A 392 -4.22 16.16 21.77
C ILE A 392 -3.95 17.65 21.99
N GLY A 393 -4.04 18.14 23.24
CA GLY A 393 -3.74 19.53 23.58
C GLY A 393 -2.30 19.92 23.26
N LEU A 394 -1.34 19.03 23.54
CA LEU A 394 0.07 19.24 23.20
C LEU A 394 0.30 19.28 21.69
N LEU A 395 -0.33 18.36 20.95
CA LEU A 395 -0.24 18.32 19.49
C LEU A 395 -0.85 19.57 18.86
N LYS A 396 -2.05 19.99 19.29
CA LYS A 396 -2.68 21.25 18.84
C LYS A 396 -1.77 22.43 19.10
N THR A 397 -1.16 22.50 20.28
CA THR A 397 -0.21 23.59 20.64
C THR A 397 1.02 23.58 19.73
N ARG A 398 1.53 22.40 19.35
CA ARG A 398 2.69 22.26 18.43
C ARG A 398 2.33 22.74 17.02
N LEU A 399 1.12 22.41 16.55
CA LEU A 399 0.67 22.69 15.18
C LEU A 399 0.12 24.09 14.97
N ALA A 400 -0.35 24.75 16.03
CA ALA A 400 -0.98 26.07 15.94
C ALA A 400 -0.04 27.16 15.40
N PRO A 401 -0.62 28.15 14.66
CA PRO A 401 0.09 29.31 14.13
C PRO A 401 0.84 30.15 15.17
#